data_606d6257689126e331466712fe452ff8
#
_entry.id   606d6257689126e331466712fe452ff8
#
_cell.length_a   1.000
_cell.length_b   1.000
_cell.length_c   1.000
_cell.angle_alpha   90.00
_cell.angle_beta   90.00
_cell.angle_gamma   90.00
#
_symmetry.space_group_name_H-M   'P 1'
#
loop_
_entity.id
_entity.type
_entity.pdbx_description
1 polymer ?
#
loop_
_entity_poly.entity_id
_entity_poly.type
_entity_poly.pdbx_seq_one_letter_code
_entity_poly.pdbx_strand_id
1 'polypeptide(L)'
;MSGIKQQNTQPAGMRTINTLYFYLTEGCNLACRHCWMGPRFETKDSRHATLPVELFETAIREAKPLGLSGVKLTGGEPLLHPHFKTLLEIVRREDLRLTVETNGLLCTPEISAEIAKCPNRSVSISLDGTDAATHDWIRGVPGSFDAARQAVRNLVATGTKPQIIFSLMRKNVDQVDDMVRMAEELGASSLKFNVVQPTARGEKLHEAQEALTIAHLIEVGRYVEQVLAPQAKVDIFFHHPHAFKNLKRIASGNGYGACGIFGILGVIASGHYALCGIGEQVPDLIFGAVGEANLEDVWRDNAILKALREGLPERLEGVCGLCLMKEQCLGACVAQNYYSKGTLWAPYWFCEQANNAGLFPASRLAK
;
A
#
# COMPACT_ATOMS: atom_id res chain seq x y z
N MET A 1 -4.61 0.21 24.65
CA MET A 1 -4.30 1.63 24.37
C MET A 1 -2.80 1.82 24.56
N SER A 2 -2.01 1.70 23.51
CA SER A 2 -0.62 2.16 23.51
C SER A 2 -0.34 2.64 22.09
N GLY A 3 -0.46 3.96 21.93
CA GLY A 3 -0.13 4.64 20.67
C GLY A 3 1.36 4.51 20.41
N ILE A 4 1.70 3.89 19.30
CA ILE A 4 3.07 3.88 18.77
C ILE A 4 3.36 5.29 18.27
N LYS A 5 3.98 6.10 19.12
CA LYS A 5 4.68 7.31 18.71
C LYS A 5 5.92 6.89 17.94
N GLN A 6 5.82 6.82 16.61
CA GLN A 6 7.02 6.84 15.78
C GLN A 6 7.52 8.29 15.73
N GLN A 7 8.34 8.68 16.71
CA GLN A 7 9.21 9.84 16.60
C GLN A 7 10.43 9.41 15.78
N ASN A 8 10.47 9.84 14.52
CA ASN A 8 11.65 9.73 13.66
C ASN A 8 12.62 10.86 13.97
N THR A 9 13.22 10.82 15.15
CA THR A 9 14.35 11.70 15.53
C THR A 9 15.51 10.80 15.95
N GLN A 10 16.25 10.26 14.97
CA GLN A 10 17.59 9.71 15.23
C GLN A 10 18.63 10.56 14.52
N PRO A 11 19.80 10.81 15.18
CA PRO A 11 20.93 11.49 14.56
C PRO A 11 21.52 10.65 13.42
N ALA A 12 22.37 11.24 12.59
CA ALA A 12 22.99 10.72 11.37
C ALA A 12 23.76 9.38 11.55
N GLY A 13 23.05 8.33 11.96
CA GLY A 13 23.46 6.94 11.94
C GLY A 13 22.65 6.20 10.85
N MET A 14 23.15 5.09 10.37
CA MET A 14 22.53 4.24 9.36
C MET A 14 21.06 4.00 9.71
N ARG A 15 20.14 4.44 8.84
CA ARG A 15 18.70 4.23 9.05
C ARG A 15 18.39 2.74 8.98
N THR A 16 17.56 2.25 9.90
CA THR A 16 17.16 0.85 9.99
C THR A 16 16.18 0.46 8.89
N ILE A 17 16.26 -0.79 8.43
CA ILE A 17 15.19 -1.41 7.63
C ILE A 17 14.12 -1.89 8.61
N ASN A 18 13.00 -1.18 8.71
CA ASN A 18 11.93 -1.55 9.64
C ASN A 18 11.03 -2.66 9.08
N THR A 19 10.80 -2.66 7.77
CA THR A 19 9.87 -3.58 7.13
C THR A 19 10.35 -4.00 5.74
N LEU A 20 10.40 -5.29 5.46
CA LEU A 20 10.52 -5.80 4.10
C LEU A 20 9.13 -6.01 3.50
N TYR A 21 8.94 -5.50 2.28
CA TYR A 21 7.73 -5.69 1.48
C TYR A 21 7.99 -6.81 0.48
N PHE A 22 7.47 -7.98 0.74
CA PHE A 22 7.60 -9.13 -0.14
C PHE A 22 6.47 -9.15 -1.17
N TYR A 23 6.83 -9.01 -2.43
CA TYR A 23 5.95 -9.18 -3.59
C TYR A 23 6.09 -10.62 -4.06
N LEU A 24 5.31 -11.51 -3.41
CA LEU A 24 5.53 -12.97 -3.42
C LEU A 24 5.31 -13.62 -4.78
N THR A 25 4.50 -13.01 -5.65
CA THR A 25 4.06 -13.63 -6.92
C THR A 25 4.02 -12.60 -8.04
N GLU A 26 4.41 -12.99 -9.25
CA GLU A 26 4.17 -12.22 -10.47
C GLU A 26 2.73 -12.35 -10.97
N GLY A 27 2.03 -13.40 -10.54
CA GLY A 27 0.66 -13.73 -10.92
C GLY A 27 -0.39 -13.21 -9.96
N CYS A 28 -1.61 -13.01 -10.48
CA CYS A 28 -2.80 -12.70 -9.69
C CYS A 28 -4.01 -13.40 -10.30
N ASN A 29 -4.87 -13.97 -9.46
CA ASN A 29 -6.13 -14.57 -9.87
C ASN A 29 -7.27 -13.55 -10.11
N LEU A 30 -6.93 -12.25 -10.11
CA LEU A 30 -7.81 -11.14 -10.51
C LEU A 30 -7.17 -10.27 -11.58
N ALA A 31 -8.01 -9.64 -12.42
CA ALA A 31 -7.61 -8.74 -13.50
C ALA A 31 -8.06 -7.29 -13.22
N CYS A 32 -7.83 -6.79 -12.01
CA CYS A 32 -8.33 -5.49 -11.55
C CYS A 32 -7.97 -4.35 -12.52
N ARG A 33 -8.98 -3.55 -12.88
CA ARG A 33 -8.85 -2.44 -13.85
C ARG A 33 -7.95 -1.30 -13.36
N HIS A 34 -7.87 -1.10 -12.04
CA HIS A 34 -7.12 -0.03 -11.39
C HIS A 34 -5.75 -0.46 -10.83
N CYS A 35 -5.32 -1.70 -11.09
CA CYS A 35 -4.12 -2.25 -10.45
C CYS A 35 -2.86 -1.46 -10.83
N TRP A 36 -2.22 -0.88 -9.84
CA TRP A 36 -1.00 -0.08 -9.98
C TRP A 36 0.27 -0.93 -10.23
N MET A 37 0.23 -2.22 -9.91
CA MET A 37 1.31 -3.17 -10.18
C MET A 37 1.13 -3.87 -11.53
N GLY A 38 -0.11 -4.07 -11.98
CA GLY A 38 -0.43 -4.72 -13.24
C GLY A 38 0.05 -6.17 -13.37
N PRO A 39 -0.08 -7.05 -12.34
CA PRO A 39 0.42 -8.41 -12.39
C PRO A 39 -0.20 -9.20 -13.55
N ARG A 40 0.46 -10.29 -13.95
CA ARG A 40 -0.05 -11.21 -14.96
C ARG A 40 -1.27 -11.95 -14.42
N PHE A 41 -2.31 -12.10 -15.24
CA PHE A 41 -3.47 -12.88 -14.84
C PHE A 41 -3.10 -14.36 -14.79
N GLU A 42 -3.35 -15.00 -13.65
CA GLU A 42 -3.03 -16.41 -13.42
C GLU A 42 -4.29 -17.26 -13.50
N THR A 43 -4.21 -18.34 -14.26
CA THR A 43 -5.24 -19.37 -14.39
C THR A 43 -4.70 -20.70 -13.90
N LYS A 44 -5.53 -21.76 -13.91
CA LYS A 44 -5.07 -23.11 -13.59
C LYS A 44 -3.96 -23.60 -14.56
N ASP A 45 -3.99 -23.11 -15.79
CA ASP A 45 -3.13 -23.56 -16.88
C ASP A 45 -1.93 -22.62 -17.15
N SER A 46 -1.91 -21.43 -16.51
CA SER A 46 -0.83 -20.46 -16.68
C SER A 46 -0.40 -19.91 -15.33
N ARG A 47 0.58 -20.56 -14.72
CA ARG A 47 1.19 -20.11 -13.48
C ARG A 47 2.40 -19.22 -13.76
N HIS A 48 2.65 -18.30 -12.84
CA HIS A 48 3.76 -17.35 -12.91
C HIS A 48 4.76 -17.59 -11.79
N ALA A 49 5.92 -16.94 -11.89
CA ALA A 49 6.98 -17.09 -10.90
C ALA A 49 6.52 -16.63 -9.50
N THR A 50 7.00 -17.34 -8.50
CA THR A 50 6.83 -17.00 -7.09
C THR A 50 8.21 -16.91 -6.43
N LEU A 51 8.34 -16.06 -5.42
CA LEU A 51 9.58 -15.89 -4.67
C LEU A 51 9.95 -17.23 -3.98
N PRO A 52 11.11 -17.84 -4.22
CA PRO A 52 11.54 -19.03 -3.51
C PRO A 52 11.60 -18.82 -2.00
N VAL A 53 11.20 -19.86 -1.23
CA VAL A 53 11.22 -19.81 0.25
C VAL A 53 12.61 -19.51 0.78
N GLU A 54 13.64 -20.04 0.14
CA GLU A 54 15.04 -19.84 0.49
C GLU A 54 15.47 -18.38 0.35
N LEU A 55 14.99 -17.70 -0.70
CA LEU A 55 15.27 -16.28 -0.88
C LEU A 55 14.48 -15.41 0.10
N PHE A 56 13.23 -15.79 0.42
CA PHE A 56 12.45 -15.13 1.46
C PHE A 56 13.18 -15.18 2.81
N GLU A 57 13.67 -16.36 3.20
CA GLU A 57 14.40 -16.58 4.45
C GLU A 57 15.75 -15.86 4.45
N THR A 58 16.46 -15.88 3.31
CA THR A 58 17.74 -15.16 3.14
C THR A 58 17.56 -13.66 3.31
N ALA A 59 16.55 -13.06 2.67
CA ALA A 59 16.29 -11.63 2.80
C ALA A 59 15.98 -11.23 4.25
N ILE A 60 15.21 -12.04 4.98
CA ILE A 60 14.95 -11.81 6.42
C ILE A 60 16.25 -11.90 7.22
N ARG A 61 17.06 -12.93 7.01
CA ARG A 61 18.33 -13.12 7.71
C ARG A 61 19.29 -11.95 7.50
N GLU A 62 19.38 -11.44 6.27
CA GLU A 62 20.23 -10.30 5.94
C GLU A 62 19.69 -8.97 6.51
N ALA A 63 18.37 -8.81 6.59
CA ALA A 63 17.76 -7.57 7.09
C ALA A 63 17.66 -7.50 8.63
N LYS A 64 17.70 -8.61 9.36
CA LYS A 64 17.62 -8.62 10.83
C LYS A 64 18.72 -7.77 11.50
N PRO A 65 20.00 -7.88 11.14
CA PRO A 65 21.06 -7.03 11.71
C PRO A 65 20.85 -5.54 11.40
N LEU A 66 20.09 -5.22 10.33
CA LEU A 66 19.77 -3.87 9.92
C LEU A 66 18.51 -3.30 10.59
N GLY A 67 17.93 -4.04 11.55
CA GLY A 67 16.80 -3.59 12.37
C GLY A 67 15.41 -4.05 11.90
N LEU A 68 15.32 -5.08 11.07
CA LEU A 68 14.04 -5.62 10.60
C LEU A 68 13.13 -6.01 11.77
N SER A 69 11.92 -5.47 11.80
CA SER A 69 10.91 -5.72 12.82
C SER A 69 9.58 -6.21 12.26
N GLY A 70 9.41 -6.19 10.95
CA GLY A 70 8.18 -6.64 10.33
C GLY A 70 8.31 -6.95 8.85
N VAL A 71 7.33 -7.69 8.34
CA VAL A 71 7.20 -8.01 6.92
C VAL A 71 5.80 -7.70 6.43
N LYS A 72 5.71 -7.34 5.16
CA LYS A 72 4.46 -7.20 4.44
C LYS A 72 4.44 -8.21 3.29
N LEU A 73 3.46 -9.08 3.29
CA LEU A 73 3.23 -10.06 2.24
C LEU A 73 2.17 -9.51 1.28
N THR A 74 2.55 -9.32 0.03
CA THR A 74 1.73 -8.74 -1.05
C THR A 74 2.24 -9.27 -2.39
N GLY A 75 2.00 -8.57 -3.48
CA GLY A 75 2.48 -8.95 -4.80
C GLY A 75 1.38 -8.86 -5.84
N GLY A 76 1.28 -9.83 -6.77
CA GLY A 76 0.07 -10.07 -7.52
C GLY A 76 -1.05 -10.49 -6.56
N GLU A 77 -1.03 -11.76 -6.17
CA GLU A 77 -1.84 -12.24 -5.04
C GLU A 77 -0.97 -13.13 -4.14
N PRO A 78 -0.67 -12.71 -2.90
CA PRO A 78 0.25 -13.46 -2.03
C PRO A 78 -0.26 -14.86 -1.67
N LEU A 79 -1.57 -15.08 -1.60
CA LEU A 79 -2.16 -16.37 -1.27
C LEU A 79 -2.05 -17.41 -2.40
N LEU A 80 -1.61 -17.01 -3.60
CA LEU A 80 -1.24 -17.94 -4.67
C LEU A 80 0.13 -18.61 -4.42
N HIS A 81 0.92 -18.08 -3.50
CA HIS A 81 2.23 -18.66 -3.19
C HIS A 81 2.08 -20.09 -2.64
N PRO A 82 2.65 -21.12 -3.28
CA PRO A 82 2.39 -22.54 -2.93
C PRO A 82 2.81 -22.89 -1.50
N HIS A 83 3.79 -22.16 -0.96
CA HIS A 83 4.34 -22.37 0.39
C HIS A 83 3.94 -21.23 1.36
N PHE A 84 2.77 -20.59 1.15
CA PHE A 84 2.36 -19.45 1.99
C PHE A 84 2.36 -19.77 3.49
N LYS A 85 1.93 -20.98 3.88
CA LYS A 85 1.96 -21.43 5.29
C LYS A 85 3.39 -21.51 5.84
N THR A 86 4.33 -22.01 5.06
CA THR A 86 5.77 -22.06 5.43
C THR A 86 6.33 -20.64 5.63
N LEU A 87 5.95 -19.67 4.76
CA LEU A 87 6.35 -18.28 4.96
C LEU A 87 5.82 -17.71 6.27
N LEU A 88 4.57 -18.02 6.65
CA LEU A 88 4.02 -17.62 7.95
C LEU A 88 4.76 -18.27 9.13
N GLU A 89 5.20 -19.52 9.01
CA GLU A 89 6.03 -20.20 10.01
C GLU A 89 7.37 -19.50 10.21
N ILE A 90 8.02 -19.10 9.12
CA ILE A 90 9.26 -18.32 9.16
C ILE A 90 9.01 -16.99 9.87
N VAL A 91 7.96 -16.25 9.52
CA VAL A 91 7.60 -14.97 10.15
C VAL A 91 7.41 -15.12 11.67
N ARG A 92 6.72 -16.19 12.10
CA ARG A 92 6.54 -16.51 13.54
C ARG A 92 7.85 -16.84 14.23
N ARG A 93 8.67 -17.71 13.62
CA ARG A 93 9.97 -18.12 14.15
C ARG A 93 10.90 -16.93 14.35
N GLU A 94 10.86 -15.99 13.41
CA GLU A 94 11.69 -14.77 13.42
C GLU A 94 11.10 -13.63 14.27
N ASP A 95 9.97 -13.86 14.94
CA ASP A 95 9.26 -12.86 15.78
C ASP A 95 9.01 -11.54 15.06
N LEU A 96 8.53 -11.61 13.81
CA LEU A 96 8.29 -10.45 12.99
C LEU A 96 6.80 -10.05 12.99
N ARG A 97 6.54 -8.75 12.97
CA ARG A 97 5.20 -8.24 12.71
C ARG A 97 4.79 -8.60 11.28
N LEU A 98 3.58 -9.14 11.13
CA LEU A 98 3.01 -9.53 9.85
C LEU A 98 2.00 -8.51 9.34
N THR A 99 2.14 -8.10 8.09
CA THR A 99 1.07 -7.45 7.33
C THR A 99 0.77 -8.29 6.08
N VAL A 100 -0.51 -8.55 5.79
CA VAL A 100 -0.93 -9.23 4.56
C VAL A 100 -1.89 -8.32 3.81
N GLU A 101 -1.62 -8.08 2.52
CA GLU A 101 -2.56 -7.43 1.60
C GLU A 101 -3.00 -8.43 0.55
N THR A 102 -4.28 -8.77 0.50
CA THR A 102 -4.83 -9.80 -0.38
C THR A 102 -6.17 -9.38 -0.97
N ASN A 103 -6.52 -9.98 -2.11
CA ASN A 103 -7.85 -9.85 -2.69
C ASN A 103 -8.90 -10.74 -1.97
N GLY A 104 -8.46 -11.68 -1.14
CA GLY A 104 -9.31 -12.51 -0.31
C GLY A 104 -9.82 -13.81 -0.93
N LEU A 105 -9.73 -14.00 -2.26
CA LEU A 105 -10.34 -15.16 -2.93
C LEU A 105 -9.87 -16.51 -2.39
N LEU A 106 -8.64 -16.58 -1.91
CA LEU A 106 -8.03 -17.79 -1.35
C LEU A 106 -7.91 -17.76 0.18
N CYS A 107 -8.51 -16.75 0.84
CA CYS A 107 -8.48 -16.62 2.29
C CYS A 107 -9.52 -17.53 2.95
N THR A 108 -9.29 -18.86 2.86
CA THR A 108 -10.12 -19.90 3.45
C THR A 108 -10.09 -19.84 4.98
N PRO A 109 -11.00 -20.57 5.70
CA PRO A 109 -10.91 -20.70 7.15
C PRO A 109 -9.54 -21.21 7.63
N GLU A 110 -8.92 -22.15 6.90
CA GLU A 110 -7.61 -22.71 7.22
C GLU A 110 -6.50 -21.66 7.09
N ILE A 111 -6.50 -20.88 6.00
CA ILE A 111 -5.53 -19.78 5.81
C ILE A 111 -5.73 -18.70 6.87
N SER A 112 -6.97 -18.35 7.18
CA SER A 112 -7.29 -17.38 8.23
C SER A 112 -6.79 -17.85 9.60
N ALA A 113 -6.92 -19.15 9.92
CA ALA A 113 -6.40 -19.74 11.14
C ALA A 113 -4.86 -19.73 11.20
N GLU A 114 -4.17 -19.98 10.07
CA GLU A 114 -2.71 -19.87 10.01
C GLU A 114 -2.22 -18.42 10.22
N ILE A 115 -2.87 -17.44 9.60
CA ILE A 115 -2.58 -16.02 9.82
C ILE A 115 -2.81 -15.66 11.30
N ALA A 116 -3.88 -16.17 11.91
CA ALA A 116 -4.22 -15.89 13.31
C ALA A 116 -3.16 -16.36 14.31
N LYS A 117 -2.33 -17.34 13.97
CA LYS A 117 -1.21 -17.80 14.80
C LYS A 117 -0.06 -16.76 14.91
N CYS A 118 0.00 -15.76 14.01
CA CYS A 118 0.97 -14.67 14.11
C CYS A 118 0.50 -13.66 15.16
N PRO A 119 1.24 -13.41 16.25
CA PRO A 119 0.74 -12.58 17.36
C PRO A 119 0.53 -11.12 16.98
N ASN A 120 1.45 -10.54 16.20
CA ASN A 120 1.42 -9.15 15.74
C ASN A 120 1.05 -9.09 14.25
N ARG A 121 -0.23 -9.23 13.93
CA ARG A 121 -0.71 -9.30 12.55
C ARG A 121 -1.67 -8.19 12.19
N SER A 122 -1.65 -7.79 10.93
CA SER A 122 -2.65 -6.98 10.27
C SER A 122 -2.96 -7.56 8.89
N VAL A 123 -4.22 -7.54 8.50
CA VAL A 123 -4.67 -8.04 7.19
C VAL A 123 -5.51 -6.97 6.53
N SER A 124 -5.26 -6.73 5.25
CA SER A 124 -6.10 -5.85 4.43
C SER A 124 -6.75 -6.68 3.32
N ILE A 125 -8.08 -6.57 3.22
CA ILE A 125 -8.88 -7.21 2.16
C ILE A 125 -9.36 -6.14 1.19
N SER A 126 -9.16 -6.40 -0.08
CA SER A 126 -9.63 -5.51 -1.15
C SER A 126 -11.10 -5.74 -1.45
N LEU A 127 -11.95 -4.71 -1.30
CA LEU A 127 -13.39 -4.79 -1.58
C LEU A 127 -13.85 -3.46 -2.19
N ASP A 128 -14.09 -3.43 -3.53
CA ASP A 128 -14.32 -2.19 -4.29
C ASP A 128 -15.77 -1.97 -4.72
N GLY A 129 -16.71 -2.62 -4.08
CA GLY A 129 -18.14 -2.42 -4.33
C GLY A 129 -18.97 -2.99 -3.19
N THR A 130 -20.19 -2.51 -3.06
CA THR A 130 -21.19 -3.02 -2.12
C THR A 130 -22.12 -4.05 -2.73
N ASP A 131 -21.94 -4.31 -4.03
CA ASP A 131 -22.65 -5.32 -4.80
C ASP A 131 -21.70 -6.03 -5.78
N ALA A 132 -22.10 -7.23 -6.23
CA ALA A 132 -21.31 -8.05 -7.14
C ALA A 132 -21.10 -7.39 -8.51
N ALA A 133 -22.11 -6.69 -9.04
CA ALA A 133 -22.01 -6.06 -10.35
C ALA A 133 -20.94 -4.98 -10.41
N THR A 134 -20.78 -4.23 -9.33
CA THR A 134 -19.75 -3.20 -9.20
C THR A 134 -18.38 -3.80 -8.90
N HIS A 135 -18.29 -4.63 -7.86
CA HIS A 135 -17.01 -5.21 -7.42
C HIS A 135 -16.38 -6.09 -8.49
N ASP A 136 -17.15 -7.05 -9.04
CA ASP A 136 -16.63 -8.01 -10.03
C ASP A 136 -16.22 -7.30 -11.33
N TRP A 137 -16.94 -6.25 -11.74
CA TRP A 137 -16.53 -5.42 -12.87
C TRP A 137 -15.17 -4.75 -12.62
N ILE A 138 -14.95 -4.19 -11.41
CA ILE A 138 -13.69 -3.54 -11.05
C ILE A 138 -12.55 -4.56 -10.98
N ARG A 139 -12.81 -5.71 -10.36
CA ARG A 139 -11.82 -6.76 -10.12
C ARG A 139 -11.59 -7.69 -11.31
N GLY A 140 -12.48 -7.65 -12.30
CA GLY A 140 -12.36 -8.36 -13.58
C GLY A 140 -12.64 -9.85 -13.52
N VAL A 141 -13.18 -10.38 -12.41
CA VAL A 141 -13.51 -11.81 -12.23
C VAL A 141 -14.85 -11.95 -11.51
N PRO A 142 -15.85 -12.62 -12.14
CA PRO A 142 -17.14 -12.91 -11.50
C PRO A 142 -17.00 -13.74 -10.23
N GLY A 143 -17.82 -13.43 -9.21
CA GLY A 143 -17.81 -14.11 -7.91
C GLY A 143 -16.74 -13.61 -6.94
N SER A 144 -15.90 -12.67 -7.34
CA SER A 144 -14.87 -12.09 -6.47
C SER A 144 -15.45 -11.30 -5.29
N PHE A 145 -16.65 -10.71 -5.46
CA PHE A 145 -17.38 -10.01 -4.41
C PHE A 145 -17.70 -10.91 -3.21
N ASP A 146 -18.39 -12.02 -3.46
CA ASP A 146 -18.78 -12.93 -2.40
C ASP A 146 -17.56 -13.60 -1.74
N ALA A 147 -16.54 -13.93 -2.53
CA ALA A 147 -15.30 -14.48 -2.02
C ALA A 147 -14.56 -13.49 -1.09
N ALA A 148 -14.45 -12.22 -1.47
CA ALA A 148 -13.82 -11.20 -0.63
C ALA A 148 -14.59 -10.95 0.68
N ARG A 149 -15.92 -10.90 0.63
CA ARG A 149 -16.77 -10.80 1.84
C ARG A 149 -16.61 -12.02 2.73
N GLN A 150 -16.55 -13.22 2.15
CA GLN A 150 -16.34 -14.45 2.91
C GLN A 150 -14.95 -14.45 3.57
N ALA A 151 -13.92 -13.94 2.91
CA ALA A 151 -12.59 -13.76 3.49
C ALA A 151 -12.60 -12.86 4.74
N VAL A 152 -13.33 -11.75 4.70
CA VAL A 152 -13.50 -10.88 5.88
C VAL A 152 -14.14 -11.67 7.04
N ARG A 153 -15.22 -12.43 6.77
CA ARG A 153 -15.88 -13.27 7.79
C ARG A 153 -14.95 -14.34 8.35
N ASN A 154 -14.18 -15.01 7.49
CA ASN A 154 -13.23 -16.05 7.91
C ASN A 154 -12.16 -15.47 8.87
N LEU A 155 -11.63 -14.29 8.55
CA LEU A 155 -10.65 -13.60 9.41
C LEU A 155 -11.29 -13.17 10.74
N VAL A 156 -12.46 -12.57 10.71
CA VAL A 156 -13.18 -12.15 11.93
C VAL A 156 -13.48 -13.34 12.84
N ALA A 157 -13.86 -14.49 12.28
CA ALA A 157 -14.09 -15.72 13.04
C ALA A 157 -12.84 -16.23 13.79
N THR A 158 -11.63 -15.86 13.35
CA THR A 158 -10.36 -16.18 14.02
C THR A 158 -9.88 -15.09 14.99
N GLY A 159 -10.69 -14.05 15.23
CA GLY A 159 -10.32 -12.88 16.03
C GLY A 159 -9.41 -11.89 15.31
N THR A 160 -9.18 -12.06 14.00
CA THR A 160 -8.44 -11.10 13.18
C THR A 160 -9.43 -10.14 12.52
N LYS A 161 -9.46 -8.87 12.96
CA LYS A 161 -10.32 -7.85 12.36
C LYS A 161 -9.57 -7.17 11.21
N PRO A 162 -9.88 -7.47 9.94
CA PRO A 162 -9.14 -6.91 8.82
C PRO A 162 -9.50 -5.44 8.57
N GLN A 163 -8.61 -4.74 7.86
CA GLN A 163 -8.92 -3.50 7.17
C GLN A 163 -9.57 -3.83 5.82
N ILE A 164 -10.61 -3.13 5.44
CA ILE A 164 -11.12 -3.13 4.07
C ILE A 164 -10.44 -2.00 3.29
N ILE A 165 -9.97 -2.30 2.08
CA ILE A 165 -9.44 -1.32 1.14
C ILE A 165 -10.44 -1.17 0.00
N PHE A 166 -10.90 0.06 -0.22
CA PHE A 166 -11.83 0.45 -1.27
C PHE A 166 -11.17 1.49 -2.18
N SER A 167 -10.93 1.13 -3.45
CA SER A 167 -10.32 2.02 -4.44
C SER A 167 -11.39 2.81 -5.18
N LEU A 168 -11.40 4.12 -4.97
CA LEU A 168 -12.42 5.04 -5.48
C LEU A 168 -12.26 5.29 -6.98
N MET A 169 -13.35 5.15 -7.72
CA MET A 169 -13.49 5.50 -9.12
C MET A 169 -14.93 5.91 -9.44
N ARG A 170 -15.22 6.37 -10.65
CA ARG A 170 -16.59 6.79 -11.03
C ARG A 170 -17.62 5.68 -10.84
N LYS A 171 -17.24 4.43 -11.06
CA LYS A 171 -18.12 3.26 -10.98
C LYS A 171 -18.66 3.00 -9.58
N ASN A 172 -17.97 3.42 -8.53
CA ASN A 172 -18.29 3.04 -7.15
C ASN A 172 -18.33 4.21 -6.16
N VAL A 173 -18.10 5.44 -6.59
CA VAL A 173 -18.08 6.59 -5.67
C VAL A 173 -19.41 6.81 -4.94
N ASP A 174 -20.52 6.47 -5.57
CA ASP A 174 -21.86 6.56 -4.98
C ASP A 174 -22.11 5.52 -3.88
N GLN A 175 -21.22 4.53 -3.76
CA GLN A 175 -21.33 3.45 -2.76
C GLN A 175 -20.49 3.73 -1.48
N VAL A 176 -19.97 4.94 -1.30
CA VAL A 176 -19.08 5.28 -0.17
C VAL A 176 -19.77 5.08 1.18
N ASP A 177 -21.03 5.53 1.33
CA ASP A 177 -21.81 5.37 2.57
C ASP A 177 -22.18 3.90 2.83
N ASP A 178 -22.59 3.21 1.80
CA ASP A 178 -22.93 1.78 1.87
C ASP A 178 -21.72 0.93 2.24
N MET A 179 -20.53 1.31 1.75
CA MET A 179 -19.29 0.62 2.09
C MET A 179 -18.92 0.80 3.56
N VAL A 180 -19.17 1.97 4.16
CA VAL A 180 -18.98 2.16 5.61
C VAL A 180 -19.89 1.20 6.39
N ARG A 181 -21.18 1.15 6.05
CA ARG A 181 -22.13 0.21 6.67
C ARG A 181 -21.71 -1.24 6.52
N MET A 182 -21.32 -1.63 5.30
CA MET A 182 -20.84 -2.99 5.02
C MET A 182 -19.58 -3.34 5.81
N ALA A 183 -18.63 -2.43 5.96
CA ALA A 183 -17.43 -2.65 6.76
C ALA A 183 -17.75 -2.90 8.23
N GLU A 184 -18.72 -2.14 8.79
CA GLU A 184 -19.22 -2.33 10.15
C GLU A 184 -19.92 -3.69 10.31
N GLU A 185 -20.83 -4.03 9.39
CA GLU A 185 -21.60 -5.30 9.40
C GLU A 185 -20.69 -6.52 9.27
N LEU A 186 -19.62 -6.43 8.48
CA LEU A 186 -18.65 -7.49 8.32
C LEU A 186 -17.68 -7.61 9.50
N GLY A 187 -17.67 -6.64 10.43
CA GLY A 187 -16.79 -6.64 11.61
C GLY A 187 -15.34 -6.26 11.30
N ALA A 188 -15.10 -5.49 10.24
CA ALA A 188 -13.78 -4.95 9.95
C ALA A 188 -13.28 -4.03 11.06
N SER A 189 -11.96 -3.86 11.19
CA SER A 189 -11.36 -2.88 12.12
C SER A 189 -11.36 -1.48 11.53
N SER A 190 -11.20 -1.39 10.23
CA SER A 190 -11.09 -0.11 9.54
C SER A 190 -11.44 -0.22 8.06
N LEU A 191 -11.78 0.93 7.47
CA LEU A 191 -12.02 1.10 6.05
C LEU A 191 -11.05 2.16 5.51
N LYS A 192 -10.32 1.82 4.44
CA LYS A 192 -9.41 2.73 3.77
C LYS A 192 -9.89 3.01 2.35
N PHE A 193 -10.22 4.26 2.07
CA PHE A 193 -10.48 4.74 0.73
C PHE A 193 -9.16 5.09 0.03
N ASN A 194 -8.83 4.34 -1.01
CA ASN A 194 -7.67 4.58 -1.85
C ASN A 194 -8.04 5.39 -3.09
N VAL A 195 -7.12 6.24 -3.51
CA VAL A 195 -7.19 6.95 -4.79
C VAL A 195 -6.51 6.08 -5.86
N VAL A 196 -7.14 5.92 -7.02
CA VAL A 196 -6.55 5.21 -8.15
C VAL A 196 -5.30 5.95 -8.62
N GLN A 197 -4.17 5.27 -8.59
CA GLN A 197 -2.89 5.83 -9.04
C GLN A 197 -2.78 5.75 -10.58
N PRO A 198 -2.28 6.78 -11.26
CA PRO A 198 -2.00 6.74 -12.69
C PRO A 198 -0.72 5.95 -12.96
N THR A 199 -0.76 4.63 -12.72
CA THR A 199 0.36 3.70 -12.84
C THR A 199 -0.15 2.38 -13.36
N ALA A 200 0.54 1.77 -14.30
CA ALA A 200 0.19 0.49 -14.94
C ALA A 200 -1.28 0.48 -15.44
N ARG A 201 -2.13 -0.46 -14.96
CA ARG A 201 -3.54 -0.50 -15.40
C ARG A 201 -4.36 0.71 -14.93
N GLY A 202 -3.99 1.34 -13.81
CA GLY A 202 -4.65 2.56 -13.33
C GLY A 202 -4.48 3.74 -14.28
N GLU A 203 -3.38 3.83 -15.03
CA GLU A 203 -3.15 4.85 -16.06
C GLU A 203 -4.26 4.83 -17.12
N LYS A 204 -4.64 3.63 -17.59
CA LYS A 204 -5.75 3.46 -18.57
C LYS A 204 -7.09 3.96 -18.05
N LEU A 205 -7.36 3.85 -16.73
CA LEU A 205 -8.58 4.41 -16.14
C LEU A 205 -8.56 5.94 -16.12
N HIS A 206 -7.39 6.55 -15.92
CA HIS A 206 -7.24 8.01 -16.02
C HIS A 206 -7.42 8.48 -17.47
N GLU A 207 -6.83 7.81 -18.44
CA GLU A 207 -6.97 8.09 -19.89
C GLU A 207 -8.42 7.94 -20.33
N ALA A 208 -9.12 6.89 -19.89
CA ALA A 208 -10.53 6.64 -20.18
C ALA A 208 -11.49 7.54 -19.40
N GLN A 209 -10.99 8.43 -18.54
CA GLN A 209 -11.77 9.29 -17.65
C GLN A 209 -12.72 8.52 -16.71
N GLU A 210 -12.39 7.28 -16.37
CA GLU A 210 -13.11 6.45 -15.40
C GLU A 210 -12.59 6.65 -13.95
N ALA A 211 -11.38 7.19 -13.78
CA ALA A 211 -10.92 7.70 -12.50
C ALA A 211 -11.69 8.96 -12.11
N LEU A 212 -11.74 9.25 -10.80
CA LEU A 212 -12.33 10.50 -10.32
C LEU A 212 -11.44 11.70 -10.67
N THR A 213 -12.06 12.83 -10.98
CA THR A 213 -11.32 14.10 -11.13
C THR A 213 -10.77 14.57 -9.79
N ILE A 214 -9.74 15.42 -9.83
CA ILE A 214 -9.16 16.02 -8.62
C ILE A 214 -10.18 16.78 -7.78
N ALA A 215 -11.07 17.53 -8.42
CA ALA A 215 -12.14 18.25 -7.72
C ALA A 215 -13.05 17.28 -6.95
N HIS A 216 -13.48 16.21 -7.60
CA HIS A 216 -14.33 15.19 -7.00
C HIS A 216 -13.60 14.41 -5.88
N LEU A 217 -12.33 14.07 -6.06
CA LEU A 217 -11.51 13.44 -5.01
C LEU A 217 -11.36 14.31 -3.75
N ILE A 218 -11.21 15.64 -3.93
CA ILE A 218 -11.14 16.58 -2.82
C ILE A 218 -12.49 16.68 -2.10
N GLU A 219 -13.59 16.71 -2.85
CA GLU A 219 -14.95 16.77 -2.32
C GLU A 219 -15.28 15.51 -1.52
N VAL A 220 -15.11 14.33 -2.11
CA VAL A 220 -15.33 13.03 -1.45
C VAL A 220 -14.43 12.88 -0.22
N GLY A 221 -13.15 13.30 -0.32
CA GLY A 221 -12.24 13.26 0.82
C GLY A 221 -12.70 14.13 1.99
N ARG A 222 -13.23 15.32 1.73
CA ARG A 222 -13.83 16.18 2.75
C ARG A 222 -15.08 15.54 3.36
N TYR A 223 -15.96 15.01 2.53
CA TYR A 223 -17.15 14.32 2.98
C TYR A 223 -16.81 13.14 3.90
N VAL A 224 -15.90 12.28 3.46
CA VAL A 224 -15.43 11.13 4.25
C VAL A 224 -14.82 11.57 5.59
N GLU A 225 -13.95 12.59 5.60
CA GLU A 225 -13.26 13.00 6.82
C GLU A 225 -14.15 13.81 7.79
N GLN A 226 -15.08 14.61 7.26
CA GLN A 226 -15.87 15.54 8.09
C GLN A 226 -17.25 15.01 8.46
N VAL A 227 -17.82 14.13 7.64
CA VAL A 227 -19.17 13.60 7.84
C VAL A 227 -19.14 12.12 8.22
N LEU A 228 -18.53 11.26 7.42
CA LEU A 228 -18.60 9.82 7.65
C LEU A 228 -17.72 9.35 8.81
N ALA A 229 -16.44 9.74 8.82
CA ALA A 229 -15.50 9.27 9.84
C ALA A 229 -15.90 9.60 11.29
N PRO A 230 -16.52 10.76 11.61
CA PRO A 230 -17.00 11.03 12.97
C PRO A 230 -18.19 10.17 13.43
N GLN A 231 -18.94 9.58 12.50
CA GLN A 231 -20.15 8.80 12.77
C GLN A 231 -19.92 7.28 12.70
N ALA A 232 -18.83 6.86 12.04
CA ALA A 232 -18.53 5.45 11.83
C ALA A 232 -18.06 4.75 13.12
N LYS A 233 -18.43 3.46 13.26
CA LYS A 233 -17.95 2.56 14.32
C LYS A 233 -16.62 1.91 13.99
N VAL A 234 -16.16 2.01 12.73
CA VAL A 234 -14.86 1.57 12.27
C VAL A 234 -13.94 2.76 11.99
N ASP A 235 -12.64 2.58 12.13
CA ASP A 235 -11.70 3.64 11.77
C ASP A 235 -11.73 3.88 10.26
N ILE A 236 -11.90 5.14 9.83
CA ILE A 236 -11.93 5.49 8.42
C ILE A 236 -10.68 6.28 8.03
N PHE A 237 -10.04 5.85 6.95
CA PHE A 237 -8.88 6.50 6.34
C PHE A 237 -9.16 6.89 4.90
N PHE A 238 -8.84 8.12 4.53
CA PHE A 238 -8.84 8.56 3.14
C PHE A 238 -7.42 8.83 2.66
N HIS A 239 -7.02 8.16 1.56
CA HIS A 239 -5.66 8.22 1.03
C HIS A 239 -5.47 9.42 0.11
N HIS A 240 -5.45 10.63 0.67
CA HIS A 240 -5.07 11.84 -0.03
C HIS A 240 -3.83 12.50 0.60
N PRO A 241 -3.13 13.41 -0.15
CA PRO A 241 -1.93 14.05 0.36
C PRO A 241 -2.18 14.90 1.62
N HIS A 242 -1.16 15.06 2.45
CA HIS A 242 -1.23 15.79 3.72
C HIS A 242 -1.73 17.24 3.58
N ALA A 243 -1.47 17.89 2.43
CA ALA A 243 -1.96 19.24 2.17
C ALA A 243 -3.49 19.36 2.21
N PHE A 244 -4.21 18.28 1.92
CA PHE A 244 -5.68 18.23 1.88
C PHE A 244 -6.32 17.70 3.17
N LYS A 245 -5.53 17.24 4.13
CA LYS A 245 -6.00 16.72 5.41
C LYS A 245 -6.31 17.84 6.41
N ASN A 246 -7.25 17.55 7.32
CA ASN A 246 -7.57 18.47 8.41
C ASN A 246 -6.38 18.59 9.38
N LEU A 247 -5.99 19.84 9.72
CA LEU A 247 -4.86 20.10 10.64
C LEU A 247 -5.06 19.48 12.02
N LYS A 248 -6.28 19.52 12.58
CA LYS A 248 -6.58 18.93 13.88
C LYS A 248 -6.28 17.42 13.86
N ARG A 249 -6.60 16.77 12.77
CA ARG A 249 -6.34 15.34 12.57
C ARG A 249 -4.84 15.07 12.38
N ILE A 250 -4.11 15.94 11.69
CA ILE A 250 -2.64 15.88 11.58
C ILE A 250 -2.01 16.02 12.96
N ALA A 251 -2.42 17.01 13.75
CA ALA A 251 -1.89 17.29 15.07
C ALA A 251 -2.15 16.16 16.09
N SER A 252 -3.27 15.43 15.95
CA SER A 252 -3.59 14.30 16.84
C SER A 252 -2.77 13.02 16.56
N GLY A 253 -1.96 13.00 15.49
CA GLY A 253 -1.19 11.83 15.09
C GLY A 253 -2.04 10.63 14.60
N ASN A 254 -3.34 10.82 14.46
CA ASN A 254 -4.27 9.77 14.06
C ASN A 254 -4.43 9.72 12.53
N GLY A 255 -4.04 8.61 11.94
CA GLY A 255 -4.48 8.26 10.60
C GLY A 255 -3.61 8.74 9.44
N TYR A 256 -2.31 8.86 9.64
CA TYR A 256 -1.43 9.32 8.58
C TYR A 256 -0.36 8.32 8.20
N GLY A 257 -0.67 7.51 7.19
CA GLY A 257 0.34 6.77 6.46
C GLY A 257 1.08 7.70 5.49
N ALA A 258 2.19 8.30 5.90
CA ALA A 258 3.23 8.63 4.93
C ALA A 258 3.89 7.32 4.49
N CYS A 259 4.36 7.26 3.24
CA CYS A 259 5.17 6.13 2.82
C CYS A 259 6.39 6.03 3.72
N GLY A 260 6.62 4.86 4.32
CA GLY A 260 7.79 4.60 5.18
C GLY A 260 9.10 4.47 4.41
N ILE A 261 9.28 5.25 3.33
CA ILE A 261 10.36 5.13 2.33
C ILE A 261 11.77 5.06 2.92
N PHE A 262 11.96 5.62 4.12
CA PHE A 262 13.24 5.59 4.81
C PHE A 262 13.49 4.33 5.64
N GLY A 263 12.52 3.43 5.76
CA GLY A 263 12.60 2.22 6.58
C GLY A 263 11.99 1.00 5.91
N ILE A 264 11.66 1.07 4.62
CA ILE A 264 11.14 -0.06 3.85
C ILE A 264 12.08 -0.43 2.71
N LEU A 265 12.08 -1.70 2.33
CA LEU A 265 12.68 -2.19 1.10
C LEU A 265 11.79 -3.28 0.53
N GLY A 266 11.66 -3.32 -0.80
CA GLY A 266 10.93 -4.36 -1.52
C GLY A 266 11.81 -5.57 -1.79
N VAL A 267 11.19 -6.75 -1.81
CA VAL A 267 11.73 -7.97 -2.40
C VAL A 267 10.69 -8.45 -3.41
N ILE A 268 11.01 -8.41 -4.69
CA ILE A 268 10.11 -8.79 -5.78
C ILE A 268 10.19 -10.28 -6.10
N ALA A 269 9.20 -10.82 -6.80
CA ALA A 269 9.07 -12.26 -7.03
C ALA A 269 10.27 -12.87 -7.81
N SER A 270 10.96 -12.05 -8.59
CA SER A 270 12.20 -12.45 -9.27
C SER A 270 13.42 -12.61 -8.34
N GLY A 271 13.26 -12.41 -7.02
CA GLY A 271 14.33 -12.55 -6.04
C GLY A 271 15.27 -11.35 -5.95
N HIS A 272 14.82 -10.15 -6.34
CA HIS A 272 15.64 -8.95 -6.26
C HIS A 272 15.15 -7.97 -5.20
N TYR A 273 16.11 -7.26 -4.59
CA TYR A 273 15.81 -6.06 -3.79
C TYR A 273 15.36 -4.93 -4.71
N ALA A 274 14.34 -4.18 -4.30
CA ALA A 274 13.80 -3.04 -5.03
C ALA A 274 13.34 -1.95 -4.06
N LEU A 275 13.09 -0.74 -4.56
CA LEU A 275 12.53 0.34 -3.74
C LEU A 275 11.20 -0.07 -3.10
N CYS A 276 10.32 -0.65 -3.89
CA CYS A 276 9.06 -1.31 -3.52
C CYS A 276 8.57 -2.11 -4.74
N GLY A 277 7.28 -2.50 -4.80
CA GLY A 277 6.71 -3.22 -5.94
C GLY A 277 6.77 -2.48 -7.28
N ILE A 278 7.06 -1.21 -7.29
CA ILE A 278 7.25 -0.44 -8.52
C ILE A 278 8.44 -0.95 -9.35
N GLY A 279 9.39 -1.67 -8.73
CA GLY A 279 10.49 -2.33 -9.43
C GLY A 279 10.03 -3.28 -10.54
N GLU A 280 8.82 -3.87 -10.40
CA GLU A 280 8.19 -4.67 -11.47
C GLU A 280 7.94 -3.86 -12.76
N GLN A 281 7.81 -2.53 -12.64
CA GLN A 281 7.52 -1.61 -13.74
C GLN A 281 8.72 -0.71 -14.10
N VAL A 282 9.66 -0.53 -13.16
CA VAL A 282 10.76 0.42 -13.27
C VAL A 282 12.08 -0.26 -12.87
N PRO A 283 12.83 -0.82 -13.86
CA PRO A 283 14.07 -1.55 -13.59
C PRO A 283 15.14 -0.74 -12.85
N ASP A 284 15.19 0.57 -13.05
CA ASP A 284 16.12 1.48 -12.32
C ASP A 284 15.95 1.44 -10.80
N LEU A 285 14.78 1.00 -10.33
CA LEU A 285 14.46 0.88 -8.91
C LEU A 285 14.68 -0.53 -8.36
N ILE A 286 15.45 -1.37 -9.07
CA ILE A 286 15.95 -2.69 -8.65
C ILE A 286 17.41 -2.54 -8.22
N PHE A 287 17.79 -3.14 -7.09
CA PHE A 287 19.07 -2.84 -6.43
C PHE A 287 20.02 -4.04 -6.29
N GLY A 288 19.66 -5.20 -6.82
CA GLY A 288 20.49 -6.42 -6.79
C GLY A 288 19.71 -7.65 -6.35
N ALA A 289 20.28 -8.83 -6.58
CA ALA A 289 19.67 -10.11 -6.24
C ALA A 289 19.88 -10.48 -4.77
N VAL A 290 18.85 -11.05 -4.14
CA VAL A 290 18.90 -11.58 -2.77
C VAL A 290 19.90 -12.73 -2.70
N GLY A 291 20.80 -12.70 -1.72
CA GLY A 291 21.83 -13.72 -1.51
C GLY A 291 23.07 -13.57 -2.42
N GLU A 292 23.04 -12.68 -3.41
CA GLU A 292 24.22 -12.34 -4.25
C GLU A 292 24.75 -10.95 -3.90
N ALA A 293 23.85 -9.96 -3.79
CA ALA A 293 24.20 -8.62 -3.32
C ALA A 293 24.20 -8.57 -1.80
N ASN A 294 25.23 -7.96 -1.20
CA ASN A 294 25.23 -7.70 0.25
C ASN A 294 24.15 -6.66 0.57
N LEU A 295 23.15 -7.04 1.34
CA LEU A 295 22.03 -6.14 1.66
C LEU A 295 22.46 -4.89 2.43
N GLU A 296 23.46 -5.00 3.31
CA GLU A 296 24.00 -3.83 4.04
C GLU A 296 24.58 -2.80 3.09
N ASP A 297 25.36 -3.24 2.10
CA ASP A 297 25.94 -2.37 1.07
C ASP A 297 24.85 -1.77 0.18
N VAL A 298 23.85 -2.59 -0.24
CA VAL A 298 22.69 -2.10 -1.00
C VAL A 298 21.96 -1.02 -0.19
N TRP A 299 21.66 -1.29 1.08
CA TRP A 299 20.92 -0.36 1.92
C TRP A 299 21.67 0.93 2.19
N ARG A 300 22.97 0.85 2.44
CA ARG A 300 23.82 1.99 2.78
C ARG A 300 24.23 2.82 1.57
N ASP A 301 24.71 2.16 0.50
CA ASP A 301 25.48 2.78 -0.55
C ASP A 301 24.79 2.87 -1.91
N ASN A 302 23.63 2.20 -2.10
CA ASN A 302 22.90 2.35 -3.36
C ASN A 302 22.57 3.82 -3.60
N ALA A 303 22.92 4.31 -4.80
CA ALA A 303 22.86 5.73 -5.16
C ALA A 303 21.44 6.32 -5.04
N ILE A 304 20.38 5.55 -5.36
CA ILE A 304 18.99 5.99 -5.28
C ILE A 304 18.55 6.07 -3.82
N LEU A 305 18.83 5.02 -3.03
CA LEU A 305 18.47 5.02 -1.59
C LEU A 305 19.19 6.11 -0.83
N LYS A 306 20.47 6.36 -1.16
CA LYS A 306 21.24 7.46 -0.61
C LYS A 306 20.67 8.81 -1.01
N ALA A 307 20.42 9.02 -2.30
CA ALA A 307 19.81 10.25 -2.80
C ALA A 307 18.48 10.56 -2.11
N LEU A 308 17.61 9.55 -1.92
CA LEU A 308 16.34 9.73 -1.18
C LEU A 308 16.56 10.20 0.25
N ARG A 309 17.48 9.58 0.98
CA ARG A 309 17.77 9.94 2.37
C ARG A 309 18.38 11.33 2.54
N GLU A 310 19.21 11.74 1.60
CA GLU A 310 19.88 13.05 1.61
C GLU A 310 19.02 14.15 1.01
N GLY A 311 18.10 13.81 0.09
CA GLY A 311 17.37 14.79 -0.70
C GLY A 311 15.95 15.07 -0.23
N LEU A 312 15.28 14.12 0.43
CA LEU A 312 13.92 14.34 0.91
C LEU A 312 13.90 15.00 2.29
N PRO A 313 13.03 15.99 2.50
CA PRO A 313 12.07 16.56 1.54
C PRO A 313 12.60 17.77 0.73
N GLU A 314 13.86 18.18 0.95
CA GLU A 314 14.38 19.47 0.47
C GLU A 314 14.48 19.59 -1.06
N ARG A 315 14.71 18.47 -1.74
CA ARG A 315 14.83 18.42 -3.20
C ARG A 315 13.50 18.27 -3.94
N LEU A 316 12.36 18.20 -3.22
CA LEU A 316 11.05 18.13 -3.86
C LEU A 316 10.82 19.38 -4.73
N GLU A 317 10.28 19.17 -5.93
CA GLU A 317 10.05 20.18 -6.95
C GLU A 317 8.59 20.63 -7.00
N GLY A 318 8.34 21.66 -7.77
CA GLY A 318 7.00 22.19 -8.02
C GLY A 318 6.23 22.52 -6.74
N VAL A 319 4.92 22.25 -6.74
CA VAL A 319 4.05 22.52 -5.59
C VAL A 319 4.46 21.75 -4.33
N CYS A 320 5.09 20.57 -4.47
CA CYS A 320 5.56 19.79 -3.33
C CYS A 320 6.75 20.45 -2.63
N GLY A 321 7.66 21.09 -3.36
CA GLY A 321 8.77 21.85 -2.79
C GLY A 321 8.33 23.08 -1.98
N LEU A 322 7.23 23.71 -2.40
CA LEU A 322 6.63 24.88 -1.74
C LEU A 322 5.65 24.50 -0.63
N CYS A 323 5.33 23.22 -0.47
CA CYS A 323 4.29 22.77 0.45
C CYS A 323 4.77 22.75 1.90
N LEU A 324 4.05 23.41 2.81
CA LEU A 324 4.32 23.40 4.25
C LEU A 324 4.18 22.00 4.90
N MET A 325 3.57 21.03 4.18
CA MET A 325 3.42 19.65 4.65
C MET A 325 4.52 18.71 4.11
N LYS A 326 5.54 19.22 3.42
CA LYS A 326 6.56 18.40 2.75
C LYS A 326 7.31 17.47 3.72
N GLU A 327 7.59 17.93 4.95
CA GLU A 327 8.28 17.17 5.98
C GLU A 327 7.51 15.89 6.40
N GLN A 328 6.19 15.97 6.50
CA GLN A 328 5.34 14.85 6.87
C GLN A 328 4.95 14.00 5.67
N CYS A 329 4.84 14.62 4.48
CA CYS A 329 4.33 13.97 3.27
C CYS A 329 5.42 13.28 2.45
N LEU A 330 6.64 13.83 2.42
CA LEU A 330 7.78 13.34 1.65
C LEU A 330 7.48 13.13 0.16
N GLY A 331 6.61 13.97 -0.45
CA GLY A 331 6.19 13.81 -1.83
C GLY A 331 5.18 12.67 -2.05
N ALA A 332 4.50 12.21 -1.02
CA ALA A 332 3.50 11.13 -1.01
C ALA A 332 4.06 9.78 -1.51
N CYS A 333 4.08 9.52 -2.82
CA CYS A 333 4.60 8.29 -3.39
C CYS A 333 5.76 8.59 -4.37
N VAL A 334 6.99 8.57 -3.86
CA VAL A 334 8.20 8.82 -4.65
C VAL A 334 8.36 7.82 -5.82
N ALA A 335 7.99 6.57 -5.59
CA ALA A 335 8.05 5.53 -6.62
C ALA A 335 7.11 5.85 -7.81
N GLN A 336 5.90 6.33 -7.53
CA GLN A 336 4.96 6.74 -8.55
C GLN A 336 5.41 8.04 -9.25
N ASN A 337 6.01 8.98 -8.50
CA ASN A 337 6.60 10.19 -9.09
C ASN A 337 7.71 9.83 -10.08
N TYR A 338 8.58 8.88 -9.70
CA TYR A 338 9.63 8.37 -10.60
C TYR A 338 9.05 7.66 -11.81
N TYR A 339 8.05 6.80 -11.64
CA TYR A 339 7.38 6.11 -12.75
C TYR A 339 6.86 7.11 -13.81
N SER A 340 6.24 8.20 -13.36
CA SER A 340 5.58 9.14 -14.28
C SER A 340 6.48 10.22 -14.86
N LYS A 341 7.58 10.59 -14.19
CA LYS A 341 8.42 11.75 -14.55
C LYS A 341 9.92 11.43 -14.69
N GLY A 342 10.37 10.21 -14.39
CA GLY A 342 11.78 9.82 -14.44
C GLY A 342 12.67 10.49 -13.39
N THR A 343 12.07 11.13 -12.37
CA THR A 343 12.82 11.76 -11.28
C THR A 343 12.17 11.51 -9.92
N LEU A 344 13.01 11.35 -8.89
CA LEU A 344 12.56 11.15 -7.50
C LEU A 344 11.91 12.40 -6.90
N TRP A 345 12.16 13.56 -7.50
CA TRP A 345 11.86 14.87 -6.93
C TRP A 345 10.58 15.49 -7.47
N ALA A 346 10.00 14.89 -8.49
CA ALA A 346 8.78 15.38 -9.12
C ALA A 346 7.64 15.56 -8.11
N PRO A 347 6.78 16.56 -8.31
CA PRO A 347 5.60 16.72 -7.49
C PRO A 347 4.66 15.52 -7.65
N TYR A 348 3.98 15.16 -6.56
CA TYR A 348 2.97 14.11 -6.59
C TYR A 348 1.81 14.52 -7.50
N TRP A 349 1.43 13.65 -8.41
CA TRP A 349 0.44 13.93 -9.47
C TRP A 349 -0.84 14.60 -8.97
N PHE A 350 -1.39 14.14 -7.82
CA PHE A 350 -2.60 14.70 -7.23
C PHE A 350 -2.40 16.18 -6.86
N CYS A 351 -1.29 16.51 -6.22
CA CYS A 351 -0.96 17.89 -5.82
C CYS A 351 -0.68 18.78 -7.02
N GLU A 352 0.04 18.26 -8.03
CA GLU A 352 0.34 18.98 -9.28
C GLU A 352 -0.95 19.31 -10.03
N GLN A 353 -1.85 18.34 -10.23
CA GLN A 353 -3.14 18.56 -10.87
C GLN A 353 -4.05 19.50 -10.08
N ALA A 354 -4.07 19.36 -8.74
CA ALA A 354 -4.83 20.29 -7.90
C ALA A 354 -4.30 21.72 -7.99
N ASN A 355 -3.00 21.91 -8.04
CA ASN A 355 -2.37 23.22 -8.20
C ASN A 355 -2.70 23.84 -9.57
N ASN A 356 -2.59 23.07 -10.65
CA ASN A 356 -2.90 23.51 -12.00
C ASN A 356 -4.39 23.89 -12.17
N ALA A 357 -5.27 23.24 -11.41
CA ALA A 357 -6.70 23.54 -11.38
C ALA A 357 -7.08 24.66 -10.39
N GLY A 358 -6.13 25.27 -9.67
CA GLY A 358 -6.41 26.29 -8.65
C GLY A 358 -7.09 25.75 -7.39
N LEU A 359 -7.02 24.44 -7.16
CA LEU A 359 -7.67 23.74 -6.05
C LEU A 359 -6.70 23.39 -4.90
N PHE A 360 -5.40 23.64 -5.07
CA PHE A 360 -4.43 23.41 -3.99
C PHE A 360 -4.63 24.45 -2.90
N PRO A 361 -4.67 24.05 -1.60
CA PRO A 361 -4.95 25.00 -0.51
C PRO A 361 -3.84 26.05 -0.37
N ALA A 362 -4.13 27.32 -0.66
CA ALA A 362 -3.15 28.42 -0.57
C ALA A 362 -2.51 28.53 0.83
N SER A 363 -3.25 28.17 1.89
CA SER A 363 -2.76 28.13 3.27
C SER A 363 -1.72 27.05 3.53
N ARG A 364 -1.45 26.20 2.56
CA ARG A 364 -0.44 25.12 2.62
C ARG A 364 0.81 25.43 1.81
N LEU A 365 0.89 26.61 1.19
CA LEU A 365 2.06 27.04 0.44
C LEU A 365 2.92 27.99 1.29
N ALA A 366 4.23 27.82 1.25
CA ALA A 366 5.18 28.82 1.72
C ALA A 366 5.02 30.10 0.86
N LYS A 367 5.09 31.24 1.54
CA LYS A 367 5.04 32.55 0.87
C LYS A 367 6.37 32.87 0.22
#